data_01832b4c2ef76eab66eb78085b67a014
#
_entry.id   01832b4c2ef76eab66eb78085b67a014
#
_cell.length_a   1.000
_cell.length_b   1.000
_cell.length_c   1.000
_cell.angle_alpha   90.00
_cell.angle_beta   90.00
_cell.angle_gamma   90.00
#
_symmetry.space_group_name_H-M   'P 1'
#
loop_
_entity.id
_entity.type
_entity.pdbx_description
1 polymer ?
#
loop_
_entity_poly.entity_id
_entity_poly.type
_entity_poly.pdbx_seq_one_letter_code
_entity_poly.pdbx_strand_id
1 'polypeptide(L)'
;MIRASSFAGVILAAGESSRMGADKALLPWPPQAAGQVSSGESFLTAGIRAISQAADFVLVVAGRNASALGPVVYAEGESIIANPDPDRGQFSSLQAGLREVLNRGWDAAIITLVDRPPVRAQTIKRLRDAFQAADERTWAVIPEFEHKHGHPLVVGREMIEVFLQAPATATARDIEHEHQAHIQYVDVDDPCVVLNINTPEDYAALLARR
;
A
#
# COMPACT_ATOMS: atom_id res chain seq x y z
N MET A 1 -27.26 -3.59 -4.29
CA MET A 1 -26.19 -3.98 -5.25
C MET A 1 -25.08 -4.65 -4.44
N ILE A 2 -24.49 -5.75 -4.93
CA ILE A 2 -23.32 -6.35 -4.25
C ILE A 2 -22.15 -5.42 -4.56
N ARG A 3 -21.60 -4.81 -3.53
CA ARG A 3 -20.44 -3.95 -3.63
C ARG A 3 -19.23 -4.79 -4.00
N ALA A 4 -18.26 -4.24 -4.73
CA ALA A 4 -17.10 -4.91 -5.34
C ALA A 4 -16.78 -6.29 -4.75
N SER A 5 -16.91 -7.34 -5.55
CA SER A 5 -16.60 -8.71 -5.14
C SER A 5 -15.10 -9.03 -5.29
N SER A 6 -14.36 -8.17 -5.99
CA SER A 6 -12.96 -8.36 -6.37
C SER A 6 -12.14 -7.09 -6.14
N PHE A 7 -10.89 -7.28 -5.70
CA PHE A 7 -9.99 -6.19 -5.28
C PHE A 7 -8.61 -6.34 -5.93
N ALA A 8 -8.08 -5.23 -6.42
CA ALA A 8 -6.68 -5.14 -6.81
C ALA A 8 -5.84 -4.70 -5.60
N GLY A 9 -4.71 -5.35 -5.34
CA GLY A 9 -3.68 -4.83 -4.45
C GLY A 9 -2.82 -3.79 -5.18
N VAL A 10 -2.48 -2.67 -4.54
CA VAL A 10 -1.57 -1.66 -5.09
C VAL A 10 -0.50 -1.35 -4.06
N ILE A 11 0.76 -1.61 -4.39
CA ILE A 11 1.91 -1.28 -3.55
C ILE A 11 2.72 -0.17 -4.20
N LEU A 12 2.80 1.00 -3.55
CA LEU A 12 3.60 2.11 -4.04
C LEU A 12 5.06 1.95 -3.59
N ALA A 13 5.95 1.70 -4.54
CA ALA A 13 7.37 1.43 -4.33
C ALA A 13 8.30 2.33 -5.19
N ALA A 14 7.79 3.48 -5.65
CA ALA A 14 8.52 4.37 -6.55
C ALA A 14 9.50 5.34 -5.85
N GLY A 15 9.57 5.32 -4.53
CA GLY A 15 10.44 6.20 -3.76
C GLY A 15 11.93 5.80 -3.86
N GLU A 16 12.83 6.78 -3.89
CA GLU A 16 14.29 6.57 -4.06
C GLU A 16 15.01 6.04 -2.81
N SER A 17 14.32 5.96 -1.66
CA SER A 17 14.92 5.48 -0.39
C SER A 17 16.24 6.17 0.02
N SER A 18 16.46 7.42 -0.40
CA SER A 18 17.74 8.16 -0.30
C SER A 18 18.32 8.20 1.11
N ARG A 19 17.47 8.30 2.14
CA ARG A 19 17.88 8.31 3.56
C ARG A 19 18.27 6.93 4.12
N MET A 20 17.87 5.86 3.45
CA MET A 20 18.15 4.48 3.90
C MET A 20 19.49 3.95 3.39
N GLY A 21 20.09 4.55 2.35
CA GLY A 21 21.27 4.03 1.69
C GLY A 21 21.05 2.73 0.90
N ALA A 22 19.84 2.17 0.94
CA ALA A 22 19.42 0.98 0.20
C ALA A 22 17.94 1.11 -0.15
N ASP A 23 17.46 0.40 -1.19
CA ASP A 23 16.05 0.39 -1.54
C ASP A 23 15.23 -0.31 -0.43
N LYS A 24 14.30 0.43 0.17
CA LYS A 24 13.43 -0.06 1.25
C LYS A 24 12.66 -1.32 0.86
N ALA A 25 12.25 -1.42 -0.40
CA ALA A 25 11.53 -2.57 -0.92
C ALA A 25 12.32 -3.88 -0.76
N LEU A 26 13.65 -3.79 -0.83
CA LEU A 26 14.55 -4.94 -0.78
C LEU A 26 15.14 -5.21 0.61
N LEU A 27 14.80 -4.39 1.62
CA LEU A 27 15.25 -4.66 2.99
C LEU A 27 14.68 -6.01 3.48
N PRO A 28 15.48 -6.81 4.22
CA PRO A 28 15.02 -8.06 4.79
C PRO A 28 13.77 -7.91 5.66
N TRP A 29 12.84 -8.85 5.52
CA TRP A 29 11.67 -8.95 6.39
C TRP A 29 11.55 -10.38 6.96
N PRO A 30 11.31 -10.54 8.23
CA PRO A 30 11.36 -9.49 9.28
C PRO A 30 12.79 -8.96 9.48
N PRO A 31 12.95 -7.76 10.11
CA PRO A 31 14.27 -7.21 10.41
C PRO A 31 15.15 -8.21 11.15
N GLN A 32 16.44 -8.22 10.84
CA GLN A 32 17.37 -9.19 11.38
C GLN A 32 18.51 -8.50 12.13
N ALA A 33 18.93 -9.10 13.23
CA ALA A 33 20.15 -8.69 13.92
C ALA A 33 21.40 -9.04 13.06
N ALA A 34 22.47 -8.27 13.24
CA ALA A 34 23.71 -8.52 12.55
C ALA A 34 24.20 -9.98 12.77
N GLY A 35 24.49 -10.70 11.69
CA GLY A 35 24.94 -12.09 11.73
C GLY A 35 23.85 -13.17 11.67
N GLN A 36 22.56 -12.79 11.62
CA GLN A 36 21.48 -13.75 11.39
C GLN A 36 21.34 -14.07 9.89
N VAL A 37 20.95 -15.31 9.57
CA VAL A 37 20.67 -15.74 8.20
C VAL A 37 19.33 -15.15 7.76
N SER A 38 19.34 -14.48 6.59
CA SER A 38 18.11 -13.93 6.01
C SER A 38 17.11 -15.03 5.71
N SER A 39 15.84 -14.76 5.99
CA SER A 39 14.71 -15.60 5.56
C SER A 39 14.54 -15.63 4.03
N GLY A 40 15.28 -14.77 3.30
CA GLY A 40 15.10 -14.55 1.87
C GLY A 40 13.88 -13.67 1.52
N GLU A 41 13.12 -13.26 2.52
CA GLU A 41 11.96 -12.40 2.34
C GLU A 41 12.36 -10.92 2.49
N SER A 42 11.75 -10.04 1.68
CA SER A 42 11.94 -8.60 1.75
C SER A 42 10.66 -7.89 2.17
N PHE A 43 10.75 -6.58 2.46
CA PHE A 43 9.56 -5.75 2.71
C PHE A 43 8.56 -5.87 1.57
N LEU A 44 9.03 -5.85 0.32
CA LEU A 44 8.18 -5.95 -0.85
C LEU A 44 7.51 -7.32 -0.94
N THR A 45 8.26 -8.43 -0.81
CA THR A 45 7.68 -9.78 -0.89
C THR A 45 6.70 -10.03 0.24
N ALA A 46 7.02 -9.61 1.46
CA ALA A 46 6.11 -9.73 2.59
C ALA A 46 4.85 -8.88 2.41
N GLY A 47 4.99 -7.66 1.87
CA GLY A 47 3.85 -6.79 1.53
C GLY A 47 2.95 -7.40 0.44
N ILE A 48 3.54 -7.94 -0.63
CA ILE A 48 2.81 -8.65 -1.68
C ILE A 48 2.02 -9.80 -1.08
N ARG A 49 2.67 -10.70 -0.34
CA ARG A 49 2.03 -11.87 0.27
C ARG A 49 0.92 -11.50 1.26
N ALA A 50 1.10 -10.42 2.03
CA ALA A 50 0.07 -9.95 2.95
C ALA A 50 -1.18 -9.46 2.20
N ILE A 51 -1.00 -8.67 1.13
CA ILE A 51 -2.11 -8.12 0.34
C ILE A 51 -2.80 -9.20 -0.50
N SER A 52 -2.06 -10.15 -1.08
CA SER A 52 -2.62 -11.27 -1.86
C SER A 52 -3.59 -12.16 -1.06
N GLN A 53 -3.57 -12.08 0.30
CA GLN A 53 -4.58 -12.77 1.12
C GLN A 53 -5.99 -12.14 1.00
N ALA A 54 -6.10 -10.93 0.48
CA ALA A 54 -7.35 -10.18 0.42
C ALA A 54 -7.59 -9.53 -0.96
N ALA A 55 -6.65 -9.61 -1.88
CA ALA A 55 -6.73 -9.11 -3.26
C ALA A 55 -6.61 -10.27 -4.26
N ASP A 56 -7.19 -10.11 -5.44
CA ASP A 56 -7.18 -11.13 -6.50
C ASP A 56 -5.91 -11.06 -7.35
N PHE A 57 -5.24 -9.92 -7.36
CA PHE A 57 -3.89 -9.74 -7.89
C PHE A 57 -3.22 -8.53 -7.21
N VAL A 58 -1.90 -8.43 -7.30
CA VAL A 58 -1.15 -7.28 -6.77
C VAL A 58 -0.41 -6.56 -7.88
N LEU A 59 -0.53 -5.23 -7.89
CA LEU A 59 0.18 -4.33 -8.76
C LEU A 59 1.22 -3.54 -7.95
N VAL A 60 2.48 -3.69 -8.27
CA VAL A 60 3.55 -2.86 -7.71
C VAL A 60 3.80 -1.67 -8.64
N VAL A 61 3.76 -0.47 -8.08
CA VAL A 61 4.09 0.76 -8.81
C VAL A 61 5.50 1.18 -8.42
N ALA A 62 6.44 0.99 -9.32
CA ALA A 62 7.85 1.35 -9.17
C ALA A 62 8.17 2.70 -9.82
N GLY A 63 9.31 3.26 -9.46
CA GLY A 63 9.92 4.41 -10.11
C GLY A 63 11.14 3.99 -10.94
N ARG A 64 12.25 4.70 -10.74
CA ARG A 64 13.55 4.39 -11.38
C ARG A 64 14.10 3.02 -10.99
N ASN A 65 13.61 2.45 -9.89
CA ASN A 65 13.98 1.14 -9.37
C ASN A 65 13.22 -0.04 -10.00
N ALA A 66 12.39 0.19 -11.02
CA ALA A 66 11.55 -0.84 -11.64
C ALA A 66 12.35 -2.07 -12.12
N SER A 67 13.55 -1.86 -12.68
CA SER A 67 14.42 -2.95 -13.13
C SER A 67 14.95 -3.83 -11.99
N ALA A 68 15.15 -3.25 -10.81
CA ALA A 68 15.60 -3.99 -9.62
C ALA A 68 14.44 -4.74 -8.95
N LEU A 69 13.23 -4.17 -8.95
CA LEU A 69 12.06 -4.77 -8.31
C LEU A 69 11.36 -5.81 -9.19
N GLY A 70 11.45 -5.68 -10.51
CA GLY A 70 10.77 -6.57 -11.46
C GLY A 70 10.99 -8.05 -11.19
N PRO A 71 12.23 -8.56 -11.07
CA PRO A 71 12.49 -9.97 -10.79
C PRO A 71 11.83 -10.45 -9.48
N VAL A 72 11.79 -9.61 -8.46
CA VAL A 72 11.17 -9.93 -7.16
C VAL A 72 9.66 -10.04 -7.30
N VAL A 73 9.02 -9.08 -7.99
CA VAL A 73 7.57 -9.08 -8.21
C VAL A 73 7.12 -10.25 -9.08
N TYR A 74 7.83 -10.52 -10.17
CA TYR A 74 7.51 -11.65 -11.05
C TYR A 74 7.70 -13.01 -10.38
N ALA A 75 8.66 -13.14 -9.46
CA ALA A 75 8.83 -14.37 -8.68
C ALA A 75 7.63 -14.67 -7.76
N GLU A 76 6.89 -13.64 -7.32
CA GLU A 76 5.64 -13.79 -6.57
C GLU A 76 4.40 -13.99 -7.50
N GLY A 77 4.59 -14.00 -8.83
CA GLY A 77 3.50 -14.15 -9.80
C GLY A 77 2.69 -12.88 -10.05
N GLU A 78 3.18 -11.73 -9.61
CA GLU A 78 2.44 -10.47 -9.60
C GLU A 78 2.92 -9.49 -10.69
N SER A 79 2.27 -8.34 -10.80
CA SER A 79 2.53 -7.35 -11.85
C SER A 79 3.27 -6.12 -11.33
N ILE A 80 4.12 -5.55 -12.18
CA ILE A 80 4.80 -4.29 -11.90
C ILE A 80 4.59 -3.30 -13.05
N ILE A 81 4.37 -2.03 -12.71
CA ILE A 81 4.42 -0.91 -13.66
C ILE A 81 5.43 0.13 -13.18
N ALA A 82 6.00 0.87 -14.13
CA ALA A 82 6.82 2.03 -13.81
C ALA A 82 5.96 3.30 -13.87
N ASN A 83 6.04 4.14 -12.83
CA ASN A 83 5.56 5.51 -12.93
C ASN A 83 6.45 6.26 -13.93
N PRO A 84 5.89 6.84 -15.01
CA PRO A 84 6.68 7.52 -16.03
C PRO A 84 7.33 8.82 -15.53
N ASP A 85 6.80 9.40 -14.47
CA ASP A 85 7.27 10.67 -13.88
C ASP A 85 7.28 10.60 -12.33
N PRO A 86 8.22 9.85 -11.73
CA PRO A 86 8.27 9.67 -10.29
C PRO A 86 8.66 10.94 -9.53
N ASP A 87 9.27 11.92 -10.20
CA ASP A 87 9.69 13.20 -9.61
C ASP A 87 8.49 14.08 -9.21
N ARG A 88 7.30 13.81 -9.77
CA ARG A 88 6.04 14.45 -9.33
C ARG A 88 5.55 13.99 -7.97
N GLY A 89 6.30 13.09 -7.32
CA GLY A 89 6.01 12.64 -5.97
C GLY A 89 5.07 11.43 -5.89
N GLN A 90 4.81 11.01 -4.66
CA GLN A 90 4.07 9.78 -4.36
C GLN A 90 2.65 9.74 -4.95
N PHE A 91 1.98 10.90 -5.02
CA PHE A 91 0.62 10.97 -5.54
C PHE A 91 0.56 10.61 -7.03
N SER A 92 1.58 10.95 -7.83
CA SER A 92 1.66 10.53 -9.23
C SER A 92 1.76 9.00 -9.37
N SER A 93 2.46 8.34 -8.45
CA SER A 93 2.54 6.87 -8.41
C SER A 93 1.19 6.25 -8.04
N LEU A 94 0.47 6.85 -7.10
CA LEU A 94 -0.90 6.44 -6.76
C LEU A 94 -1.81 6.55 -7.99
N GLN A 95 -1.80 7.69 -8.68
CA GLN A 95 -2.61 7.88 -9.90
C GLN A 95 -2.24 6.87 -10.99
N ALA A 96 -0.95 6.56 -11.20
CA ALA A 96 -0.53 5.57 -12.18
C ALA A 96 -1.07 4.18 -11.84
N GLY A 97 -0.95 3.75 -10.58
CA GLY A 97 -1.47 2.47 -10.10
C GLY A 97 -2.99 2.36 -10.24
N LEU A 98 -3.72 3.37 -9.78
CA LEU A 98 -5.18 3.38 -9.84
C LEU A 98 -5.74 3.42 -11.27
N ARG A 99 -5.05 4.10 -12.18
CA ARG A 99 -5.39 4.08 -13.61
C ARG A 99 -5.28 2.68 -14.19
N GLU A 100 -4.21 1.96 -13.83
CA GLU A 100 -4.02 0.58 -14.28
C GLU A 100 -5.05 -0.37 -13.67
N VAL A 101 -5.46 -0.16 -12.41
CA VAL A 101 -6.56 -0.89 -11.77
C VAL A 101 -7.84 -0.77 -12.61
N LEU A 102 -8.25 0.46 -12.96
CA LEU A 102 -9.44 0.67 -13.79
C LEU A 102 -9.28 0.14 -15.22
N ASN A 103 -8.10 0.29 -15.84
CA ASN A 103 -7.82 -0.23 -17.18
C ASN A 103 -7.96 -1.75 -17.26
N ARG A 104 -7.66 -2.46 -16.17
CA ARG A 104 -7.84 -3.93 -16.06
C ARG A 104 -9.27 -4.34 -15.69
N GLY A 105 -10.18 -3.39 -15.52
CA GLY A 105 -11.59 -3.66 -15.20
C GLY A 105 -11.89 -3.89 -13.72
N TRP A 106 -11.01 -3.47 -12.82
CA TRP A 106 -11.21 -3.56 -11.38
C TRP A 106 -11.82 -2.28 -10.83
N ASP A 107 -12.73 -2.40 -9.85
CA ASP A 107 -13.50 -1.28 -9.30
C ASP A 107 -13.11 -0.94 -7.85
N ALA A 108 -12.22 -1.71 -7.25
CA ALA A 108 -11.75 -1.49 -5.89
C ALA A 108 -10.27 -1.85 -5.75
N ALA A 109 -9.57 -1.13 -4.87
CA ALA A 109 -8.16 -1.34 -4.60
C ALA A 109 -7.85 -1.37 -3.10
N ILE A 110 -6.87 -2.19 -2.72
CA ILE A 110 -6.22 -2.21 -1.41
C ILE A 110 -4.84 -1.59 -1.60
N ILE A 111 -4.61 -0.40 -1.05
CA ILE A 111 -3.44 0.42 -1.33
C ILE A 111 -2.52 0.45 -0.12
N THR A 112 -1.24 0.16 -0.31
CA THR A 112 -0.21 0.35 0.71
C THR A 112 1.07 0.96 0.14
N LEU A 113 1.97 1.34 1.04
CA LEU A 113 3.27 1.92 0.72
C LEU A 113 4.36 0.93 1.12
N VAL A 114 5.40 0.82 0.30
CA VAL A 114 6.54 -0.09 0.58
C VAL A 114 7.38 0.32 1.79
N ASP A 115 7.27 1.55 2.27
CA ASP A 115 7.94 2.03 3.46
C ASP A 115 7.16 1.76 4.77
N ARG A 116 6.06 1.03 4.68
CA ARG A 116 5.30 0.55 5.83
C ARG A 116 5.56 -0.93 6.07
N PRO A 117 5.76 -1.33 7.34
CA PRO A 117 5.86 -2.74 7.67
C PRO A 117 4.63 -3.48 7.17
N PRO A 118 4.78 -4.71 6.66
CA PRO A 118 3.64 -5.54 6.32
C PRO A 118 2.70 -5.72 7.52
N VAL A 119 1.43 -5.37 7.33
CA VAL A 119 0.39 -5.56 8.34
C VAL A 119 -0.11 -7.00 8.35
N ARG A 120 -0.77 -7.42 9.43
CA ARG A 120 -1.33 -8.77 9.53
C ARG A 120 -2.40 -8.99 8.44
N ALA A 121 -2.40 -10.16 7.82
CA ALA A 121 -3.41 -10.52 6.82
C ALA A 121 -4.85 -10.39 7.34
N GLN A 122 -5.06 -10.68 8.63
CA GLN A 122 -6.36 -10.50 9.28
C GLN A 122 -6.81 -9.03 9.32
N THR A 123 -5.87 -8.09 9.49
CA THR A 123 -6.14 -6.65 9.44
C THR A 123 -6.63 -6.26 8.05
N ILE A 124 -5.92 -6.69 7.00
CA ILE A 124 -6.30 -6.39 5.60
C ILE A 124 -7.68 -6.98 5.28
N LYS A 125 -7.93 -8.22 5.67
CA LYS A 125 -9.22 -8.87 5.49
C LYS A 125 -10.35 -8.09 6.19
N ARG A 126 -10.12 -7.66 7.45
CA ARG A 126 -11.10 -6.86 8.20
C ARG A 126 -11.47 -5.56 7.48
N LEU A 127 -10.48 -4.85 6.91
CA LEU A 127 -10.72 -3.63 6.15
C LEU A 127 -11.52 -3.90 4.88
N ARG A 128 -11.16 -4.95 4.13
CA ARG A 128 -11.90 -5.39 2.95
C ARG A 128 -13.35 -5.74 3.29
N ASP A 129 -13.56 -6.55 4.32
CA ASP A 129 -14.88 -7.00 4.74
C ASP A 129 -15.73 -5.79 5.22
N ALA A 130 -15.11 -4.82 5.92
CA ALA A 130 -15.77 -3.58 6.30
C ALA A 130 -16.20 -2.76 5.08
N PHE A 131 -15.34 -2.66 4.06
CA PHE A 131 -15.70 -1.98 2.81
C PHE A 131 -16.85 -2.68 2.08
N GLN A 132 -16.85 -4.02 2.02
CA GLN A 132 -17.92 -4.79 1.38
C GLN A 132 -19.27 -4.65 2.12
N ALA A 133 -19.24 -4.52 3.45
CA ALA A 133 -20.42 -4.36 4.29
C ALA A 133 -20.95 -2.92 4.36
N ALA A 134 -20.15 -1.94 3.93
CA ALA A 134 -20.49 -0.52 4.00
C ALA A 134 -21.58 -0.14 2.98
N ASP A 135 -22.26 0.98 3.23
CA ASP A 135 -23.23 1.54 2.29
C ASP A 135 -22.55 2.21 1.07
N GLU A 136 -23.36 2.57 0.06
CA GLU A 136 -22.88 3.17 -1.20
C GLU A 136 -22.24 4.56 -0.99
N ARG A 137 -22.46 5.22 0.14
CA ARG A 137 -21.87 6.52 0.47
C ARG A 137 -20.45 6.40 0.99
N THR A 138 -19.99 5.21 1.36
CA THR A 138 -18.62 4.97 1.81
C THR A 138 -17.74 4.68 0.59
N TRP A 139 -16.85 5.56 0.23
CA TRP A 139 -15.93 5.42 -0.91
C TRP A 139 -14.59 4.84 -0.51
N ALA A 140 -14.23 4.96 0.76
CA ALA A 140 -12.99 4.39 1.29
C ALA A 140 -13.14 3.87 2.72
N VAL A 141 -12.30 2.89 3.07
CA VAL A 141 -12.09 2.40 4.43
C VAL A 141 -10.63 2.57 4.79
N ILE A 142 -10.37 3.18 5.94
CA ILE A 142 -9.03 3.49 6.44
C ILE A 142 -8.86 2.87 7.84
N PRO A 143 -7.76 2.14 8.12
CA PRO A 143 -7.51 1.64 9.47
C PRO A 143 -7.17 2.78 10.42
N GLU A 144 -7.65 2.63 11.65
CA GLU A 144 -7.29 3.49 12.78
C GLU A 144 -6.65 2.66 13.89
N PHE A 145 -5.53 3.13 14.43
CA PHE A 145 -4.88 2.58 15.61
C PHE A 145 -4.49 3.74 16.53
N GLU A 146 -4.95 3.71 17.79
CA GLU A 146 -4.72 4.76 18.79
C GLU A 146 -5.01 6.18 18.23
N HIS A 147 -6.19 6.35 17.59
CA HIS A 147 -6.65 7.59 16.96
C HIS A 147 -5.75 8.11 15.83
N LYS A 148 -4.90 7.27 15.23
CA LYS A 148 -4.08 7.58 14.07
C LYS A 148 -4.53 6.75 12.87
N HIS A 149 -4.72 7.42 11.75
CA HIS A 149 -5.09 6.77 10.49
C HIS A 149 -3.85 6.19 9.80
N GLY A 150 -4.02 5.04 9.15
CA GLY A 150 -2.90 4.29 8.61
C GLY A 150 -3.15 3.63 7.25
N HIS A 151 -2.34 2.64 6.94
CA HIS A 151 -2.42 1.83 5.73
C HIS A 151 -2.54 0.34 6.11
N PRO A 152 -3.07 -0.50 5.19
CA PRO A 152 -3.54 -0.19 3.84
C PRO A 152 -4.88 0.55 3.84
N LEU A 153 -5.15 1.32 2.77
CA LEU A 153 -6.46 1.88 2.47
C LEU A 153 -7.23 0.89 1.60
N VAL A 154 -8.54 0.80 1.78
CA VAL A 154 -9.43 0.15 0.81
C VAL A 154 -10.27 1.23 0.15
N VAL A 155 -10.23 1.33 -1.17
CA VAL A 155 -10.94 2.36 -1.93
C VAL A 155 -11.81 1.74 -3.02
N GLY A 156 -13.00 2.29 -3.22
CA GLY A 156 -13.89 1.96 -4.31
C GLY A 156 -13.69 2.86 -5.52
N ARG A 157 -14.43 2.58 -6.60
CA ARG A 157 -14.37 3.30 -7.88
C ARG A 157 -14.54 4.81 -7.68
N GLU A 158 -15.45 5.24 -6.84
CA GLU A 158 -15.74 6.65 -6.60
C GLU A 158 -14.50 7.40 -6.07
N MET A 159 -13.82 6.84 -5.08
CA MET A 159 -12.58 7.42 -4.55
C MET A 159 -11.43 7.32 -5.57
N ILE A 160 -11.36 6.22 -6.32
CA ILE A 160 -10.36 6.07 -7.40
C ILE A 160 -10.52 7.19 -8.44
N GLU A 161 -11.74 7.45 -8.89
CA GLU A 161 -12.03 8.48 -9.89
C GLU A 161 -11.70 9.88 -9.36
N VAL A 162 -11.99 10.18 -8.10
CA VAL A 162 -11.60 11.44 -7.45
C VAL A 162 -10.08 11.60 -7.42
N PHE A 163 -9.33 10.57 -7.02
CA PHE A 163 -7.86 10.61 -7.06
C PHE A 163 -7.33 10.85 -8.47
N LEU A 164 -7.94 10.22 -9.49
CA LEU A 164 -7.49 10.36 -10.87
C LEU A 164 -7.80 11.74 -11.48
N GLN A 165 -8.87 12.42 -11.02
CA GLN A 165 -9.25 13.75 -11.47
C GLN A 165 -8.50 14.87 -10.74
N ALA A 166 -7.89 14.58 -9.59
CA ALA A 166 -7.19 15.56 -8.80
C ALA A 166 -5.95 16.12 -9.53
N PRO A 167 -5.63 17.41 -9.33
CA PRO A 167 -4.49 18.03 -9.98
C PRO A 167 -3.17 17.41 -9.51
N ALA A 168 -2.14 17.51 -10.35
CA ALA A 168 -0.82 16.96 -10.07
C ALA A 168 -0.14 17.48 -8.80
N THR A 169 -0.58 18.64 -8.30
CA THR A 169 -0.08 19.28 -7.09
C THR A 169 -0.81 18.84 -5.83
N ALA A 170 -1.90 18.07 -5.96
CA ALA A 170 -2.64 17.55 -4.81
C ALA A 170 -1.86 16.44 -4.10
N THR A 171 -2.23 16.18 -2.86
CA THR A 171 -1.81 14.99 -2.13
C THR A 171 -3.00 14.08 -1.85
N ALA A 172 -2.76 12.77 -1.65
CA ALA A 172 -3.83 11.85 -1.26
C ALA A 172 -4.54 12.33 0.02
N ARG A 173 -3.78 12.87 0.97
CA ARG A 173 -4.30 13.39 2.23
C ARG A 173 -5.26 14.56 2.05
N ASP A 174 -4.97 15.48 1.14
CA ASP A 174 -5.86 16.62 0.87
C ASP A 174 -7.19 16.13 0.31
N ILE A 175 -7.14 15.19 -0.62
CA ILE A 175 -8.33 14.58 -1.23
C ILE A 175 -9.14 13.78 -0.19
N GLU A 176 -8.48 12.98 0.65
CA GLU A 176 -9.13 12.27 1.75
C GLU A 176 -9.83 13.23 2.71
N HIS A 177 -9.21 14.37 3.01
CA HIS A 177 -9.80 15.39 3.87
C HIS A 177 -11.04 16.05 3.24
N GLU A 178 -10.98 16.39 1.96
CA GLU A 178 -12.11 16.95 1.21
C GLU A 178 -13.30 15.99 1.14
N HIS A 179 -13.03 14.68 1.10
CA HIS A 179 -14.04 13.63 1.00
C HIS A 179 -14.26 12.84 2.29
N GLN A 180 -13.89 13.39 3.44
CA GLN A 180 -13.96 12.72 4.74
C GLN A 180 -15.36 12.15 5.06
N ALA A 181 -16.43 12.78 4.59
CA ALA A 181 -17.80 12.29 4.76
C ALA A 181 -18.08 10.93 4.08
N HIS A 182 -17.19 10.51 3.17
CA HIS A 182 -17.25 9.24 2.43
C HIS A 182 -16.20 8.23 2.90
N ILE A 183 -15.53 8.49 4.02
CA ILE A 183 -14.50 7.62 4.57
C ILE A 183 -15.01 6.98 5.87
N GLN A 184 -14.95 5.66 5.92
CA GLN A 184 -15.16 4.90 7.15
C GLN A 184 -13.83 4.56 7.78
N TYR A 185 -13.64 4.95 9.05
CA TYR A 185 -12.49 4.54 9.85
C TYR A 185 -12.81 3.25 10.58
N VAL A 186 -11.86 2.32 10.55
CA VAL A 186 -11.99 1.01 11.20
C VAL A 186 -10.88 0.85 12.22
N ASP A 187 -11.27 0.78 13.48
CA ASP A 187 -10.37 0.52 14.59
C ASP A 187 -9.77 -0.88 14.49
N VAL A 188 -8.44 -1.00 14.54
CA VAL A 188 -7.70 -2.26 14.40
C VAL A 188 -6.66 -2.40 15.51
N ASP A 189 -6.42 -3.61 15.95
CA ASP A 189 -5.35 -3.94 16.90
C ASP A 189 -4.07 -4.36 16.16
N ASP A 190 -3.55 -3.46 15.34
CA ASP A 190 -2.32 -3.69 14.55
C ASP A 190 -1.51 -2.40 14.45
N PRO A 191 -0.47 -2.22 15.27
CA PRO A 191 0.33 -1.00 15.26
C PRO A 191 1.08 -0.76 13.93
N CYS A 192 1.28 -1.81 13.11
CA CYS A 192 1.97 -1.68 11.82
C CYS A 192 1.23 -0.76 10.85
N VAL A 193 -0.09 -0.58 11.01
CA VAL A 193 -0.88 0.30 10.12
C VAL A 193 -0.42 1.76 10.18
N VAL A 194 0.13 2.22 11.31
CA VAL A 194 0.58 3.61 11.51
C VAL A 194 2.10 3.77 11.51
N LEU A 195 2.86 2.68 11.40
CA LEU A 195 4.32 2.74 11.35
C LEU A 195 4.81 3.18 9.98
N ASN A 196 5.95 3.89 9.97
CA ASN A 196 6.61 4.36 8.78
C ASN A 196 8.12 4.20 8.93
N ILE A 197 8.78 3.55 7.98
CA ILE A 197 10.22 3.25 8.03
C ILE A 197 10.93 4.17 7.05
N ASN A 198 11.53 5.23 7.59
CA ASN A 198 12.21 6.25 6.80
C ASN A 198 13.71 6.23 6.93
N THR A 199 14.23 5.73 8.05
CA THR A 199 15.66 5.73 8.39
C THR A 199 16.13 4.33 8.83
N PRO A 200 17.46 4.07 8.81
CA PRO A 200 18.02 2.84 9.38
C PRO A 200 17.61 2.62 10.85
N GLU A 201 17.47 3.71 11.61
CA GLU A 201 17.08 3.66 13.03
C GLU A 201 15.61 3.19 13.17
N ASP A 202 14.70 3.66 12.28
CA ASP A 202 13.31 3.19 12.25
C ASP A 202 13.27 1.69 11.98
N TYR A 203 14.09 1.21 11.01
CA TYR A 203 14.19 -0.19 10.68
C TYR A 203 14.74 -1.04 11.84
N ALA A 204 15.81 -0.56 12.50
CA ALA A 204 16.36 -1.23 13.67
C ALA A 204 15.36 -1.29 14.84
N ALA A 205 14.54 -0.25 15.03
CA ALA A 205 13.52 -0.21 16.08
C ALA A 205 12.44 -1.30 15.93
N LEU A 206 12.23 -1.84 14.72
CA LEU A 206 11.31 -2.95 14.51
C LEU A 206 11.80 -4.25 15.18
N LEU A 207 13.11 -4.42 15.38
CA LEU A 207 13.67 -5.57 16.10
C LEU A 207 13.25 -5.61 17.57
N ALA A 208 13.08 -4.45 18.19
CA ALA A 208 12.71 -4.32 19.60
C ALA A 208 11.19 -4.50 19.86
N ARG A 209 10.37 -4.56 18.80
CA ARG A 209 8.91 -4.67 18.91
C ARG A 209 8.38 -6.10 18.74
N ARG A 210 9.27 -7.08 18.79
CA ARG A 210 8.96 -8.52 18.69
C ARG A 210 8.78 -9.18 20.05
#